data_eb2ebfeb81b5b28a1767f776e4f62b30
#
_entry.id   eb2ebfeb81b5b28a1767f776e4f62b30
#
_cell.length_a   1.000
_cell.length_b   1.000
_cell.length_c   1.000
_cell.angle_alpha   90.00
_cell.angle_beta   90.00
_cell.angle_gamma   90.00
#
_symmetry.space_group_name_H-M   'P 1'
#
loop_
_entity.id
_entity.type
_entity.pdbx_description
1 polymer ?
#
loop_
_entity_poly.entity_id
_entity_poly.type
_entity_poly.pdbx_seq_one_letter_code
_entity_poly.pdbx_strand_id
1 'polypeptide(L)'
;MNQMRLYFAYGSNINPEYMRLKCSDPRVLGIARLNGYRMDFFGYSTTWDGAVETVVEDASADIWGVLYQLDEFDWNRLDNCEDVRADGTGEYFHYPVEVIDGQGKLTAAILYRKARQGTPEIPSREYLGLIVKGAEEQKLPAAYVARLKTLAAKPASYAVPRRPSYNRVGAAGGASGCGDCSECSG
;
A
#
# COMPACT_ATOMS: atom_id res chain seq x y z
N MET A 1 9.07 16.61 19.91
CA MET A 1 9.21 15.14 19.99
C MET A 1 8.62 14.59 18.72
N ASN A 2 9.45 13.88 17.93
CA ASN A 2 9.00 13.29 16.66
C ASN A 2 8.06 12.12 17.02
N GLN A 3 6.76 12.25 16.73
CA GLN A 3 5.78 11.24 17.10
C GLN A 3 5.87 10.08 16.12
N MET A 4 6.43 8.97 16.57
CA MET A 4 6.51 7.73 15.79
C MET A 4 5.13 7.08 15.71
N ARG A 5 4.71 6.71 14.50
CA ARG A 5 3.42 6.05 14.25
C ARG A 5 3.65 4.65 13.68
N LEU A 6 2.70 3.75 13.93
CA LEU A 6 2.74 2.40 13.39
C LEU A 6 1.85 2.29 12.15
N TYR A 7 2.45 1.86 11.07
CA TYR A 7 1.81 1.60 9.80
C TYR A 7 1.74 0.09 9.54
N PHE A 8 0.56 -0.42 9.24
CA PHE A 8 0.37 -1.80 8.81
C PHE A 8 0.23 -1.86 7.29
N ALA A 9 1.29 -2.31 6.64
CA ALA A 9 1.35 -2.54 5.20
C ALA A 9 0.84 -3.94 4.87
N TYR A 10 -0.21 -4.04 4.08
CA TYR A 10 -0.83 -5.32 3.67
C TYR A 10 -0.80 -5.53 2.15
N GLY A 11 -0.48 -4.50 1.37
CA GLY A 11 -0.47 -4.47 -0.09
C GLY A 11 0.91 -4.22 -0.68
N SER A 12 1.00 -3.35 -1.67
CA SER A 12 2.25 -3.05 -2.40
C SER A 12 3.40 -2.60 -1.49
N ASN A 13 3.09 -1.91 -0.41
CA ASN A 13 4.08 -1.43 0.57
C ASN A 13 4.68 -2.53 1.46
N ILE A 14 4.21 -3.79 1.36
CA ILE A 14 4.94 -4.93 1.93
C ILE A 14 6.32 -5.07 1.27
N ASN A 15 6.43 -4.73 -0.01
CA ASN A 15 7.68 -4.83 -0.75
C ASN A 15 8.69 -3.79 -0.23
N PRO A 16 9.86 -4.21 0.30
CA PRO A 16 10.80 -3.29 0.93
C PRO A 16 11.48 -2.34 -0.06
N GLU A 17 11.70 -2.78 -1.30
CA GLU A 17 12.26 -1.91 -2.34
C GLU A 17 11.26 -0.81 -2.70
N TYR A 18 9.99 -1.18 -2.88
CA TYR A 18 8.93 -0.23 -3.20
C TYR A 18 8.65 0.73 -2.05
N MET A 19 8.71 0.25 -0.80
CA MET A 19 8.55 1.10 0.39
C MET A 19 9.67 2.14 0.51
N ARG A 20 10.92 1.78 0.16
CA ARG A 20 12.06 2.72 0.16
C ARG A 20 11.97 3.80 -0.91
N LEU A 21 11.18 3.63 -1.96
CA LEU A 21 10.90 4.71 -2.91
C LEU A 21 10.00 5.80 -2.30
N LYS A 22 9.19 5.44 -1.31
CA LYS A 22 8.21 6.32 -0.68
C LYS A 22 8.70 6.91 0.64
N CYS A 23 9.51 6.17 1.39
CA CYS A 23 9.98 6.52 2.73
C CYS A 23 11.51 6.48 2.80
N SER A 24 12.09 7.38 3.59
CA SER A 24 13.55 7.53 3.72
C SER A 24 14.13 6.50 4.70
N ASP A 25 13.43 6.25 5.81
CA ASP A 25 13.87 5.33 6.87
C ASP A 25 12.69 4.52 7.46
N PRO A 26 12.00 3.71 6.64
CA PRO A 26 10.88 2.90 7.11
C PRO A 26 11.40 1.74 7.97
N ARG A 27 11.27 1.85 9.28
CA ARG A 27 11.75 0.82 10.21
C ARG A 27 10.76 -0.34 10.29
N VAL A 28 11.18 -1.51 9.83
CA VAL A 28 10.42 -2.76 9.97
C VAL A 28 10.45 -3.21 11.44
N LEU A 29 9.27 -3.41 12.03
CA LEU A 29 9.12 -3.99 13.38
C LEU A 29 8.87 -5.51 13.33
N GLY A 30 8.28 -6.00 12.24
CA GLY A 30 7.99 -7.40 12.04
C GLY A 30 6.72 -7.63 11.23
N ILE A 31 6.35 -8.89 11.10
CA ILE A 31 5.08 -9.27 10.48
C ILE A 31 3.95 -9.21 11.49
N ALA A 32 2.74 -8.93 11.00
CA ALA A 32 1.53 -8.92 11.83
C ALA A 32 0.33 -9.46 11.05
N ARG A 33 -0.74 -9.80 11.79
CA ARG A 33 -1.98 -10.31 11.24
C ARG A 33 -3.15 -9.43 11.65
N LEU A 34 -3.98 -9.08 10.67
CA LEU A 34 -5.26 -8.41 10.85
C LEU A 34 -6.39 -9.41 10.63
N ASN A 35 -7.16 -9.72 11.68
CA ASN A 35 -8.29 -10.62 11.61
C ASN A 35 -9.56 -9.89 11.17
N GLY A 36 -10.49 -10.61 10.54
CA GLY A 36 -11.79 -10.08 10.14
C GLY A 36 -11.77 -9.26 8.87
N TYR A 37 -10.69 -9.38 8.07
CA TYR A 37 -10.54 -8.68 6.80
C TYR A 37 -9.93 -9.58 5.74
N ARG A 38 -10.31 -9.33 4.49
CA ARG A 38 -9.64 -9.87 3.29
C ARG A 38 -9.12 -8.73 2.43
N MET A 39 -8.09 -9.01 1.66
CA MET A 39 -7.61 -8.10 0.62
C MET A 39 -8.45 -8.27 -0.64
N ASP A 40 -8.83 -7.16 -1.26
CA ASP A 40 -9.53 -7.13 -2.53
C ASP A 40 -9.05 -5.93 -3.36
N PHE A 41 -9.42 -5.86 -4.65
CA PHE A 41 -8.93 -4.87 -5.60
C PHE A 41 -10.08 -4.08 -6.19
N PHE A 42 -9.92 -2.75 -6.27
CA PHE A 42 -10.96 -1.86 -6.78
C PHE A 42 -10.39 -0.70 -7.59
N GLY A 43 -11.23 -0.18 -8.50
CA GLY A 43 -10.89 0.94 -9.35
C GLY A 43 -9.78 0.62 -10.33
N TYR A 44 -9.31 1.63 -11.05
CA TYR A 44 -8.29 1.46 -12.06
C TYR A 44 -7.13 2.44 -11.85
N SER A 45 -5.94 1.92 -11.74
CA SER A 45 -4.69 2.66 -11.70
C SER A 45 -4.02 2.65 -13.07
N THR A 46 -3.81 3.83 -13.65
CA THR A 46 -3.03 3.97 -14.89
C THR A 46 -1.54 3.68 -14.67
N THR A 47 -1.06 3.81 -13.44
CA THR A 47 0.32 3.43 -13.05
C THR A 47 0.54 1.92 -13.19
N TRP A 48 -0.48 1.12 -12.83
CA TRP A 48 -0.38 -0.33 -12.76
C TRP A 48 -1.21 -1.09 -13.80
N ASP A 49 -1.95 -0.39 -14.64
CA ASP A 49 -2.86 -0.97 -15.65
C ASP A 49 -3.84 -2.00 -15.06
N GLY A 50 -4.40 -1.68 -13.92
CA GLY A 50 -5.32 -2.57 -13.22
C GLY A 50 -5.83 -2.00 -11.91
N ALA A 51 -6.63 -2.78 -11.21
CA ALA A 51 -7.13 -2.42 -9.90
C ALA A 51 -6.02 -2.43 -8.84
N VAL A 52 -6.22 -1.66 -7.78
CA VAL A 52 -5.31 -1.58 -6.64
C VAL A 52 -6.00 -2.06 -5.37
N GLU A 53 -5.19 -2.53 -4.42
CA GLU A 53 -5.67 -3.23 -3.23
C GLU A 53 -6.33 -2.32 -2.20
N THR A 54 -7.21 -2.92 -1.42
CA THR A 54 -7.74 -2.40 -0.17
C THR A 54 -8.16 -3.55 0.75
N VAL A 55 -8.54 -3.21 1.97
CA VAL A 55 -9.13 -4.17 2.92
C VAL A 55 -10.65 -4.09 2.86
N VAL A 56 -11.28 -5.27 2.90
CA VAL A 56 -12.73 -5.46 2.98
C VAL A 56 -13.03 -6.31 4.20
N GLU A 57 -14.06 -5.95 4.93
CA GLU A 57 -14.49 -6.70 6.11
C GLU A 57 -14.95 -8.11 5.69
N ASP A 58 -14.41 -9.13 6.36
CA ASP A 58 -14.74 -10.53 6.18
C ASP A 58 -14.37 -11.28 7.46
N ALA A 59 -15.37 -11.58 8.28
CA ALA A 59 -15.18 -12.21 9.59
C ALA A 59 -14.50 -13.60 9.52
N SER A 60 -14.51 -14.25 8.35
CA SER A 60 -13.90 -15.57 8.14
C SER A 60 -12.45 -15.50 7.64
N ALA A 61 -11.95 -14.31 7.36
CA ALA A 61 -10.64 -14.11 6.73
C ALA A 61 -9.64 -13.39 7.65
N ASP A 62 -8.39 -13.47 7.24
CA ASP A 62 -7.27 -12.75 7.84
C ASP A 62 -6.32 -12.22 6.76
N ILE A 63 -5.66 -11.13 7.07
CA ILE A 63 -4.61 -10.53 6.25
C ILE A 63 -3.30 -10.53 7.04
N TRP A 64 -2.23 -10.98 6.40
CA TRP A 64 -0.88 -10.82 6.89
C TRP A 64 -0.20 -9.64 6.21
N GLY A 65 0.61 -8.94 6.96
CA GLY A 65 1.34 -7.78 6.48
C GLY A 65 2.56 -7.47 7.34
N VAL A 66 3.11 -6.29 7.14
CA VAL A 66 4.32 -5.81 7.82
C VAL A 66 3.98 -4.58 8.65
N LEU A 67 4.44 -4.56 9.89
CA LEU A 67 4.42 -3.38 10.75
C LEU A 67 5.67 -2.55 10.50
N TYR A 68 5.45 -1.32 10.09
CA TYR A 68 6.48 -0.28 10.02
C TYR A 68 6.30 0.75 11.13
N GLN A 69 7.40 1.22 11.66
CA GLN A 69 7.46 2.43 12.46
C GLN A 69 7.97 3.56 11.57
N LEU A 70 7.16 4.60 11.42
CA LEU A 70 7.46 5.76 10.58
C LEU A 70 7.54 7.01 11.45
N ASP A 71 8.45 7.89 11.11
CA ASP A 71 8.46 9.25 11.65
C ASP A 71 7.43 10.14 10.92
N GLU A 72 7.29 11.36 11.35
CA GLU A 72 6.30 12.29 10.79
C GLU A 72 6.64 12.67 9.33
N PHE A 73 7.91 12.75 8.98
CA PHE A 73 8.33 13.09 7.62
C PHE A 73 7.98 11.97 6.64
N ASP A 74 8.33 10.73 6.95
CA ASP A 74 8.01 9.57 6.13
C ASP A 74 6.50 9.30 6.09
N TRP A 75 5.79 9.58 7.20
CA TRP A 75 4.34 9.51 7.21
C TRP A 75 3.69 10.46 6.20
N ASN A 76 4.10 11.74 6.21
CA ASN A 76 3.57 12.73 5.28
C ASN A 76 3.91 12.39 3.81
N ARG A 77 5.10 11.85 3.56
CA ARG A 77 5.48 11.39 2.21
C ARG A 77 4.60 10.23 1.75
N LEU A 78 4.37 9.28 2.64
CA LEU A 78 3.53 8.11 2.33
C LEU A 78 2.08 8.53 2.08
N ASP A 79 1.54 9.45 2.88
CA ASP A 79 0.21 10.05 2.66
C ASP A 79 0.07 10.68 1.27
N ASN A 80 1.10 11.41 0.84
CA ASN A 80 1.11 11.99 -0.50
C ASN A 80 1.14 10.90 -1.59
N CYS A 81 1.92 9.84 -1.39
CA CYS A 81 2.01 8.72 -2.33
C CYS A 81 0.71 7.92 -2.44
N GLU A 82 -0.05 7.83 -1.35
CA GLU A 82 -1.35 7.12 -1.29
C GLU A 82 -2.55 8.05 -1.56
N ASP A 83 -2.29 9.30 -1.96
CA ASP A 83 -3.31 10.32 -2.20
C ASP A 83 -4.30 10.44 -1.02
N VAL A 84 -3.77 10.52 0.19
CA VAL A 84 -4.57 10.82 1.39
C VAL A 84 -4.77 12.33 1.49
N ARG A 85 -6.02 12.77 1.56
CA ARG A 85 -6.38 14.18 1.64
C ARG A 85 -7.19 14.48 2.88
N ALA A 86 -6.88 15.59 3.53
CA ALA A 86 -7.55 16.01 4.74
C ALA A 86 -9.05 16.27 4.56
N ASP A 87 -9.48 16.62 3.34
CA ASP A 87 -10.88 16.86 2.97
C ASP A 87 -11.65 15.56 2.61
N GLY A 88 -10.97 14.40 2.66
CA GLY A 88 -11.57 13.10 2.36
C GLY A 88 -11.80 12.82 0.86
N THR A 89 -11.30 13.67 -0.03
CA THR A 89 -11.44 13.47 -1.49
C THR A 89 -10.38 12.56 -2.11
N GLY A 90 -9.38 12.15 -1.32
CA GLY A 90 -8.27 11.30 -1.76
C GLY A 90 -8.69 9.88 -2.11
N GLU A 91 -7.76 9.13 -2.72
CA GLU A 91 -7.96 7.72 -3.07
C GLU A 91 -8.05 6.82 -1.83
N TYR A 92 -7.22 7.11 -0.81
CA TYR A 92 -7.15 6.36 0.43
C TYR A 92 -7.37 7.29 1.63
N PHE A 93 -7.67 6.66 2.77
CA PHE A 93 -7.75 7.33 4.06
C PHE A 93 -7.12 6.47 5.16
N HIS A 94 -6.73 7.10 6.26
CA HIS A 94 -6.21 6.43 7.43
C HIS A 94 -7.32 5.62 8.11
N TYR A 95 -7.08 4.32 8.26
CA TYR A 95 -8.00 3.42 8.92
C TYR A 95 -7.31 2.78 10.14
N PRO A 96 -7.70 3.16 11.36
CA PRO A 96 -7.16 2.58 12.57
C PRO A 96 -7.58 1.11 12.72
N VAL A 97 -6.64 0.26 13.07
CA VAL A 97 -6.84 -1.17 13.28
C VAL A 97 -6.05 -1.67 14.48
N GLU A 98 -6.45 -2.82 15.01
CA GLU A 98 -5.64 -3.62 15.93
C GLU A 98 -5.15 -4.86 15.22
N VAL A 99 -3.84 -5.03 15.17
CA VAL A 99 -3.20 -6.19 14.55
C VAL A 99 -2.54 -7.06 15.62
N ILE A 100 -2.41 -8.35 15.35
CA ILE A 100 -1.66 -9.29 16.20
C ILE A 100 -0.24 -9.35 15.65
N ASP A 101 0.73 -8.85 16.42
CA ASP A 101 2.13 -8.87 16.04
C ASP A 101 2.78 -10.26 16.13
N GLY A 102 4.03 -10.38 15.72
CA GLY A 102 4.78 -11.63 15.74
C GLY A 102 5.00 -12.24 17.16
N GLN A 103 4.67 -11.50 18.21
CA GLN A 103 4.71 -11.95 19.61
C GLN A 103 3.32 -12.35 20.13
N GLY A 104 2.28 -12.25 19.31
CA GLY A 104 0.89 -12.52 19.69
C GLY A 104 0.21 -11.38 20.44
N LYS A 105 0.81 -10.18 20.48
CA LYS A 105 0.27 -9.01 21.16
C LYS A 105 -0.62 -8.20 20.22
N LEU A 106 -1.75 -7.72 20.74
CA LEU A 106 -2.57 -6.71 20.07
C LEU A 106 -1.83 -5.37 20.05
N THR A 107 -1.67 -4.84 18.85
CA THR A 107 -0.93 -3.62 18.59
C THR A 107 -1.76 -2.69 17.72
N ALA A 108 -2.01 -1.48 18.19
CA ALA A 108 -2.71 -0.46 17.43
C ALA A 108 -1.82 0.04 16.28
N ALA A 109 -2.38 0.07 15.08
CA ALA A 109 -1.70 0.54 13.87
C ALA A 109 -2.69 1.27 12.96
N ILE A 110 -2.18 1.94 11.94
CA ILE A 110 -2.98 2.56 10.90
C ILE A 110 -2.66 1.85 9.58
N LEU A 111 -3.68 1.59 8.77
CA LEU A 111 -3.53 1.17 7.39
C LEU A 111 -4.18 2.18 6.44
N TYR A 112 -3.86 2.11 5.18
CA TYR A 112 -4.54 2.83 4.12
C TYR A 112 -5.71 1.98 3.61
N ARG A 113 -6.92 2.52 3.73
CA ARG A 113 -8.14 1.91 3.18
C ARG A 113 -8.66 2.78 2.03
N LYS A 114 -9.03 2.15 0.93
CA LYS A 114 -9.54 2.86 -0.24
C LYS A 114 -10.87 3.54 0.09
N ALA A 115 -10.98 4.83 -0.25
CA ALA A 115 -12.16 5.64 0.07
C ALA A 115 -13.40 5.19 -0.72
N ARG A 116 -13.19 4.69 -1.94
CA ARG A 116 -14.27 4.22 -2.81
C ARG A 116 -14.06 2.74 -3.14
N GLN A 117 -14.99 1.93 -2.69
CA GLN A 117 -15.07 0.50 -2.98
C GLN A 117 -16.34 0.29 -3.80
N GLY A 118 -16.18 -0.01 -5.08
CA GLY A 118 -17.29 -0.34 -5.97
C GLY A 118 -17.36 -1.85 -6.21
N THR A 119 -17.49 -2.24 -7.48
CA THR A 119 -17.34 -3.64 -7.87
C THR A 119 -15.86 -4.03 -7.86
N PRO A 120 -15.49 -5.19 -7.30
CA PRO A 120 -14.12 -5.68 -7.38
C PRO A 120 -13.65 -5.83 -8.82
N GLU A 121 -12.40 -5.48 -9.08
CA GLU A 121 -11.77 -5.54 -10.39
C GLU A 121 -10.44 -6.31 -10.31
N ILE A 122 -9.86 -6.62 -11.47
CA ILE A 122 -8.66 -7.45 -11.58
C ILE A 122 -7.41 -6.58 -11.61
N PRO A 123 -6.41 -6.82 -10.73
CA PRO A 123 -5.12 -6.15 -10.80
C PRO A 123 -4.28 -6.64 -11.99
N SER A 124 -3.23 -5.87 -12.34
CA SER A 124 -2.21 -6.41 -13.23
C SER A 124 -1.37 -7.49 -12.53
N ARG A 125 -0.83 -8.44 -13.33
CA ARG A 125 0.07 -9.50 -12.81
C ARG A 125 1.33 -8.89 -12.21
N GLU A 126 1.81 -7.83 -12.79
CA GLU A 126 2.99 -7.10 -12.36
C GLU A 126 2.76 -6.47 -10.98
N TYR A 127 1.58 -5.88 -10.78
CA TYR A 127 1.22 -5.32 -9.47
C TYR A 127 1.04 -6.39 -8.40
N LEU A 128 0.28 -7.44 -8.70
CA LEU A 128 0.14 -8.58 -7.79
C LEU A 128 1.50 -9.23 -7.52
N GLY A 129 2.35 -9.34 -8.55
CA GLY A 129 3.72 -9.85 -8.43
C GLY A 129 4.59 -9.04 -7.46
N LEU A 130 4.44 -7.70 -7.45
CA LEU A 130 5.12 -6.84 -6.49
C LEU A 130 4.70 -7.16 -5.05
N ILE A 131 3.40 -7.34 -4.81
CA ILE A 131 2.85 -7.71 -3.49
C ILE A 131 3.37 -9.09 -3.06
N VAL A 132 3.29 -10.08 -3.96
CA VAL A 132 3.77 -11.46 -3.69
C VAL A 132 5.27 -11.46 -3.39
N LYS A 133 6.09 -10.78 -4.21
CA LYS A 133 7.53 -10.67 -3.97
C LYS A 133 7.82 -10.06 -2.60
N GLY A 134 7.15 -8.98 -2.25
CA GLY A 134 7.29 -8.36 -0.93
C GLY A 134 6.90 -9.31 0.21
N ALA A 135 5.80 -10.06 0.06
CA ALA A 135 5.35 -11.03 1.05
C ALA A 135 6.36 -12.17 1.26
N GLU A 136 7.01 -12.64 0.19
CA GLU A 136 8.09 -13.63 0.26
C GLU A 136 9.35 -13.07 0.94
N GLU A 137 9.80 -11.89 0.55
CA GLU A 137 10.97 -11.23 1.11
C GLU A 137 10.82 -10.92 2.59
N GLN A 138 9.63 -10.51 3.01
CA GLN A 138 9.29 -10.25 4.41
C GLN A 138 8.94 -11.52 5.20
N LYS A 139 9.01 -12.69 4.54
CA LYS A 139 8.78 -14.01 5.17
C LYS A 139 7.38 -14.14 5.80
N LEU A 140 6.36 -13.62 5.13
CA LEU A 140 4.98 -13.86 5.54
C LEU A 140 4.68 -15.37 5.50
N PRO A 141 3.67 -15.86 6.26
CA PRO A 141 3.36 -17.29 6.30
C PRO A 141 3.17 -17.88 4.90
N ALA A 142 3.79 -19.02 4.64
CA ALA A 142 3.78 -19.67 3.31
C ALA A 142 2.37 -19.92 2.77
N ALA A 143 1.42 -20.30 3.65
CA ALA A 143 0.02 -20.48 3.28
C ALA A 143 -0.64 -19.17 2.81
N TYR A 144 -0.29 -18.02 3.41
CA TYR A 144 -0.77 -16.73 2.97
C TYR A 144 -0.18 -16.33 1.62
N VAL A 145 1.12 -16.50 1.44
CA VAL A 145 1.80 -16.26 0.16
C VAL A 145 1.21 -17.13 -0.95
N ALA A 146 0.95 -18.42 -0.67
CA ALA A 146 0.29 -19.30 -1.62
C ALA A 146 -1.12 -18.79 -2.00
N ARG A 147 -1.90 -18.30 -1.03
CA ARG A 147 -3.22 -17.69 -1.27
C ARG A 147 -3.10 -16.44 -2.16
N LEU A 148 -2.12 -15.56 -1.93
CA LEU A 148 -1.88 -14.38 -2.78
C LEU A 148 -1.62 -14.78 -4.24
N LYS A 149 -0.85 -15.84 -4.47
CA LYS A 149 -0.52 -16.34 -5.82
C LYS A 149 -1.72 -16.92 -6.58
N THR A 150 -2.82 -17.25 -5.88
CA THR A 150 -4.05 -17.76 -6.52
C THR A 150 -5.03 -16.65 -6.91
N LEU A 151 -4.77 -15.42 -6.54
CA LEU A 151 -5.63 -14.29 -6.89
C LEU A 151 -5.63 -14.05 -8.41
N ALA A 152 -6.81 -13.77 -8.95
CA ALA A 152 -6.95 -13.48 -10.36
C ALA A 152 -6.20 -12.19 -10.73
N ALA A 153 -5.45 -12.23 -11.81
CA ALA A 153 -4.72 -11.08 -12.35
C ALA A 153 -4.61 -11.17 -13.86
N LYS A 154 -4.54 -10.04 -14.55
CA LYS A 154 -4.36 -9.93 -16.01
C LYS A 154 -2.97 -9.37 -16.33
N PRO A 155 -2.34 -9.69 -17.46
CA PRO A 155 -1.13 -9.01 -17.86
C PRO A 155 -1.40 -7.53 -18.11
N ALA A 156 -0.46 -6.65 -17.75
CA ALA A 156 -0.54 -5.25 -18.13
C ALA A 156 -0.42 -5.10 -19.65
N SER A 157 -1.17 -4.17 -20.23
CA SER A 157 -1.16 -3.89 -21.68
C SER A 157 0.01 -2.97 -22.09
N TYR A 158 0.69 -2.38 -21.13
CA TYR A 158 1.88 -1.55 -21.29
C TYR A 158 2.87 -1.76 -20.13
N ALA A 159 4.10 -1.25 -20.28
CA ALA A 159 5.10 -1.35 -19.22
C ALA A 159 4.65 -0.64 -17.95
N VAL A 160 4.68 -1.34 -16.80
CA VAL A 160 4.29 -0.85 -15.48
C VAL A 160 5.42 -1.06 -14.46
N PRO A 161 5.57 -0.23 -13.41
CA PRO A 161 4.74 0.96 -13.17
C PRO A 161 4.96 2.05 -14.22
N ARG A 162 3.86 2.59 -14.74
CA ARG A 162 3.96 3.71 -15.68
C ARG A 162 4.21 4.99 -14.89
N ARG A 163 5.35 5.61 -15.11
CA ARG A 163 5.64 6.93 -14.55
C ARG A 163 4.75 7.96 -15.23
N PRO A 164 4.12 8.90 -14.50
CA PRO A 164 3.46 10.02 -15.11
C PRO A 164 4.45 10.76 -16.01
N SER A 165 4.11 10.91 -17.29
CA SER A 165 4.89 11.79 -18.17
C SER A 165 4.62 13.23 -17.72
N TYR A 166 5.57 13.86 -17.05
CA TYR A 166 5.56 15.29 -16.85
C TYR A 166 5.78 15.96 -18.19
N ASN A 167 4.70 16.27 -18.90
CA ASN A 167 4.77 17.31 -19.91
C ASN A 167 5.00 18.61 -19.15
N ARG A 168 6.20 19.16 -19.25
CA ARG A 168 6.48 20.56 -18.92
C ARG A 168 5.67 21.45 -19.85
N VAL A 169 4.41 21.68 -19.48
CA VAL A 169 3.62 22.77 -20.03
C VAL A 169 3.61 23.86 -18.98
N GLY A 170 4.02 25.03 -19.37
CA GLY A 170 4.35 26.20 -18.60
C GLY A 170 3.41 26.54 -17.45
N ALA A 171 3.99 27.22 -16.49
CA ALA A 171 3.42 27.77 -15.29
C ALA A 171 1.99 28.30 -15.44
N ALA A 172 1.03 27.58 -14.82
CA ALA A 172 -0.18 28.14 -14.22
C ALA A 172 -0.92 27.02 -13.45
N GLY A 173 -0.86 27.07 -12.12
CA GLY A 173 -1.88 26.64 -11.18
C GLY A 173 -2.27 25.17 -11.13
N GLY A 174 -2.01 24.50 -10.01
CA GLY A 174 -2.72 23.28 -9.62
C GLY A 174 -1.79 22.09 -9.39
N ALA A 175 -1.24 22.00 -8.20
CA ALA A 175 -0.57 20.79 -7.72
C ALA A 175 -1.60 19.70 -7.50
N SER A 176 -1.43 18.55 -8.14
CA SER A 176 -1.93 17.28 -7.59
C SER A 176 -1.32 16.12 -8.38
N GLY A 177 -0.71 15.25 -7.68
CA GLY A 177 -0.20 13.97 -8.16
C GLY A 177 1.26 13.79 -7.77
N CYS A 178 1.49 12.95 -6.77
CA CYS A 178 2.81 12.42 -6.47
C CYS A 178 3.35 11.67 -7.69
N GLY A 179 4.05 12.39 -8.57
CA GLY A 179 4.97 11.76 -9.48
C GLY A 179 6.26 11.50 -8.71
N ASP A 180 6.60 10.25 -8.61
CA ASP A 180 7.92 9.73 -8.22
C ASP A 180 8.55 10.32 -6.95
N CYS A 181 8.44 9.58 -5.84
CA CYS A 181 9.15 9.88 -4.60
C CYS A 181 10.68 9.78 -4.73
N SER A 182 11.25 9.48 -5.88
CA SER A 182 12.71 9.35 -6.10
C SER A 182 13.43 10.69 -6.30
N GLU A 183 12.73 11.79 -6.53
CA GLU A 183 13.36 13.11 -6.75
C GLU A 183 13.52 14.00 -5.50
N CYS A 184 13.15 13.50 -4.32
CA CYS A 184 13.33 14.26 -3.07
C CYS A 184 14.63 13.95 -2.33
N SER A 185 15.68 13.48 -3.02
CA SER A 185 17.02 13.30 -2.47
C SER A 185 17.95 14.40 -3.03
N GLY A 186 17.97 15.51 -2.36
CA GLY A 186 18.90 16.61 -2.57
C GLY A 186 19.03 17.41 -1.28
#